data_77df79d3c4e5ff5082e0728c2a901135
#
_entry.id   77df79d3c4e5ff5082e0728c2a901135
#
_cell.length_a   1.000
_cell.length_b   1.000
_cell.length_c   1.000
_cell.angle_alpha   90.00
_cell.angle_beta   90.00
_cell.angle_gamma   90.00
#
_symmetry.space_group_name_H-M   'P 1'
#
loop_
_entity.id
_entity.type
_entity.pdbx_description
1 polymer ?
#
loop_
_entity_poly.entity_id
_entity_poly.type
_entity_poly.pdbx_seq_one_letter_code
_entity_poly.pdbx_strand_id
1 'polypeptide(L)'
;MYYEEINVGDSFPTLQKDEITRVQLVKYAGASGDFNPLHTVEEVGEQAGTGIIAHGMLIMGMAAQGVTTWIPRKNVKKFQVRFKKMTKPGESIEITGKVLEKKENNIIVGEVLAMNSEGEVKLAGIFEGVLPSKND
;
A
#
# COMPACT_ATOMS: atom_id res chain seq x y z
N MET A 1 -14.20 0.54 15.47
CA MET A 1 -14.77 -0.27 14.39
C MET A 1 -14.98 -1.70 14.90
N TYR A 2 -16.23 -2.14 14.86
CA TYR A 2 -16.60 -3.48 15.28
C TYR A 2 -17.05 -4.31 14.10
N TYR A 3 -16.87 -5.62 14.21
CA TYR A 3 -17.21 -6.57 13.14
C TYR A 3 -18.65 -6.44 12.67
N GLU A 4 -19.59 -6.24 13.58
CA GLU A 4 -21.02 -6.14 13.28
C GLU A 4 -21.38 -4.85 12.52
N GLU A 5 -20.55 -3.82 12.61
CA GLU A 5 -20.81 -2.52 11.98
C GLU A 5 -20.36 -2.46 10.53
N ILE A 6 -19.48 -3.38 10.13
CA ILE A 6 -18.90 -3.35 8.80
C ILE A 6 -19.66 -4.27 7.85
N ASN A 7 -19.82 -3.85 6.60
CA ASN A 7 -20.51 -4.63 5.58
C ASN A 7 -19.62 -4.88 4.38
N VAL A 8 -19.86 -5.98 3.70
CA VAL A 8 -19.19 -6.27 2.41
C VAL A 8 -19.51 -5.13 1.46
N GLY A 9 -18.47 -4.62 0.81
CA GLY A 9 -18.57 -3.48 -0.09
C GLY A 9 -18.25 -2.12 0.54
N ASP A 10 -18.17 -2.05 1.86
CA ASP A 10 -17.79 -0.81 2.54
C ASP A 10 -16.36 -0.42 2.19
N SER A 11 -16.15 0.89 2.02
CA SER A 11 -14.83 1.46 1.77
C SER A 11 -14.21 1.94 3.08
N PHE A 12 -12.89 1.75 3.21
CA PHE A 12 -12.12 2.36 4.28
C PHE A 12 -11.73 3.80 3.91
N PRO A 13 -11.44 4.64 4.91
CA PRO A 13 -10.95 6.00 4.61
C PRO A 13 -9.69 5.96 3.77
N THR A 14 -9.66 6.76 2.71
CA THR A 14 -8.50 6.87 1.82
C THR A 14 -7.32 7.50 2.54
N LEU A 15 -6.14 6.90 2.38
CA LEU A 15 -4.88 7.47 2.86
C LEU A 15 -4.17 8.15 1.69
N GLN A 16 -4.08 9.47 1.75
CA GLN A 16 -3.37 10.26 0.75
C GLN A 16 -1.91 10.41 1.17
N LYS A 17 -0.99 9.99 0.32
CA LYS A 17 0.45 10.18 0.54
C LYS A 17 0.93 11.37 -0.28
N ASP A 18 1.99 12.00 0.21
CA ASP A 18 2.64 13.09 -0.50
C ASP A 18 3.34 12.58 -1.76
N GLU A 19 3.69 13.51 -2.64
CA GLU A 19 4.46 13.24 -3.85
C GLU A 19 5.75 12.46 -3.53
N ILE A 20 6.02 11.42 -4.33
CA ILE A 20 7.29 10.69 -4.25
C ILE A 20 8.42 11.62 -4.68
N THR A 21 9.43 11.76 -3.85
CA THR A 21 10.60 12.60 -4.12
C THR A 21 11.85 11.76 -4.28
N ARG A 22 12.83 12.28 -5.01
CA ARG A 22 14.15 11.62 -5.16
C ARG A 22 14.86 11.50 -3.81
N VAL A 23 14.73 12.50 -2.95
CA VAL A 23 15.29 12.46 -1.59
C VAL A 23 14.70 11.32 -0.78
N GLN A 24 13.39 11.10 -0.91
CA GLN A 24 12.73 9.96 -0.26
C GLN A 24 13.31 8.62 -0.72
N LEU A 25 13.57 8.48 -2.03
CA LEU A 25 14.15 7.24 -2.56
C LEU A 25 15.57 7.00 -2.05
N VAL A 26 16.38 8.05 -1.92
CA VAL A 26 17.71 7.96 -1.33
C VAL A 26 17.63 7.53 0.15
N LYS A 27 16.74 8.14 0.90
CA LYS A 27 16.52 7.76 2.32
C LYS A 27 16.05 6.32 2.44
N TYR A 28 15.12 5.91 1.58
CA TYR A 28 14.61 4.55 1.60
C TYR A 28 15.67 3.53 1.21
N ALA A 29 16.52 3.84 0.23
CA ALA A 29 17.66 2.99 -0.13
C ALA A 29 18.56 2.74 1.09
N GLY A 30 18.85 3.78 1.85
CA GLY A 30 19.65 3.66 3.07
C GLY A 30 18.96 2.85 4.16
N ALA A 31 17.66 3.07 4.36
CA ALA A 31 16.89 2.38 5.40
C ALA A 31 16.64 0.91 5.07
N SER A 32 16.39 0.59 3.81
CA SER A 32 16.06 -0.78 3.36
C SER A 32 17.29 -1.61 3.01
N GLY A 33 18.41 -0.97 2.70
CA GLY A 33 19.58 -1.66 2.17
C GLY A 33 19.46 -2.02 0.68
N ASP A 34 18.43 -1.57 0.01
CA ASP A 34 18.23 -1.75 -1.43
C ASP A 34 18.86 -0.58 -2.18
N PHE A 35 20.12 -0.76 -2.58
CA PHE A 35 20.92 0.25 -3.28
C PHE A 35 20.94 0.06 -4.79
N ASN A 36 19.95 -0.62 -5.36
CA ASN A 36 19.86 -0.74 -6.81
C ASN A 36 19.89 0.65 -7.43
N PRO A 37 20.87 0.96 -8.31
CA PRO A 37 21.04 2.30 -8.84
C PRO A 37 19.87 2.77 -9.69
N LEU A 38 18.97 1.89 -10.12
CA LEU A 38 17.76 2.25 -10.84
C LEU A 38 16.86 3.20 -10.01
N HIS A 39 17.01 3.21 -8.70
CA HIS A 39 16.23 4.08 -7.81
C HIS A 39 16.86 5.43 -7.53
N THR A 40 18.16 5.60 -7.84
CA THR A 40 18.90 6.80 -7.40
C THR A 40 19.79 7.42 -8.46
N VAL A 41 20.22 6.67 -9.47
CA VAL A 41 21.16 7.13 -10.48
C VAL A 41 20.41 7.40 -11.80
N GLU A 42 20.32 8.66 -12.17
CA GLU A 42 19.56 9.11 -13.34
C GLU A 42 19.98 8.43 -14.66
N GLU A 43 21.28 8.31 -14.87
CA GLU A 43 21.82 7.68 -16.07
C GLU A 43 21.42 6.21 -16.19
N VAL A 44 21.35 5.51 -15.08
CA VAL A 44 20.91 4.10 -15.07
C VAL A 44 19.44 4.01 -15.44
N GLY A 45 18.62 4.91 -14.92
CA GLY A 45 17.21 4.98 -15.30
C GLY A 45 17.00 5.28 -16.77
N GLU A 46 17.77 6.21 -17.31
CA GLU A 46 17.72 6.56 -18.72
C GLU A 46 18.12 5.37 -19.61
N GLN A 47 19.18 4.67 -19.27
CA GLN A 47 19.64 3.48 -20.00
C GLN A 47 18.62 2.35 -19.96
N ALA A 48 17.89 2.22 -18.84
CA ALA A 48 16.82 1.23 -18.72
C ALA A 48 15.54 1.62 -19.48
N GLY A 49 15.45 2.87 -19.95
CA GLY A 49 14.28 3.39 -20.64
C GLY A 49 13.11 3.75 -19.73
N THR A 50 13.29 3.68 -18.42
CA THR A 50 12.23 3.94 -17.42
C THR A 50 12.37 5.31 -16.74
N GLY A 51 13.58 5.87 -16.70
CA GLY A 51 13.94 6.89 -15.74
C GLY A 51 14.13 6.28 -14.35
N ILE A 52 14.32 7.13 -13.35
CA ILE A 52 14.37 6.67 -11.96
C ILE A 52 12.98 6.15 -11.54
N ILE A 53 12.95 5.01 -10.88
CA ILE A 53 11.71 4.41 -10.35
C ILE A 53 11.81 4.21 -8.84
N ALA A 54 10.67 4.29 -8.16
CA ALA A 54 10.57 4.00 -6.74
C ALA A 54 10.74 2.50 -6.47
N HIS A 55 11.28 2.19 -5.29
CA HIS A 55 11.33 0.80 -4.80
C HIS A 55 9.92 0.26 -4.67
N GLY A 56 9.67 -0.95 -5.19
CA GLY A 56 8.38 -1.61 -5.01
C GLY A 56 8.02 -1.76 -3.54
N MET A 57 8.98 -2.12 -2.70
CA MET A 57 8.75 -2.29 -1.26
C MET A 57 8.39 -0.98 -0.55
N LEU A 58 8.78 0.19 -1.08
CA LEU A 58 8.32 1.47 -0.55
C LEU A 58 6.80 1.61 -0.75
N ILE A 59 6.32 1.29 -1.95
CA ILE A 59 4.89 1.36 -2.26
C ILE A 59 4.11 0.31 -1.45
N MET A 60 4.65 -0.88 -1.28
CA MET A 60 4.06 -1.89 -0.41
C MET A 60 3.96 -1.42 1.04
N GLY A 61 4.98 -0.72 1.53
CA GLY A 61 4.97 -0.10 2.86
C GLY A 61 3.87 0.94 3.01
N MET A 62 3.62 1.73 1.97
CA MET A 62 2.51 2.71 1.97
C MET A 62 1.16 2.01 2.02
N ALA A 63 0.98 0.94 1.25
CA ALA A 63 -0.24 0.13 1.30
C ALA A 63 -0.45 -0.49 2.68
N ALA A 64 0.61 -1.02 3.28
CA ALA A 64 0.57 -1.56 4.64
C ALA A 64 0.19 -0.48 5.67
N GLN A 65 0.67 0.74 5.49
CA GLN A 65 0.30 1.87 6.34
C GLN A 65 -1.20 2.16 6.25
N GLY A 66 -1.79 2.07 5.06
CA GLY A 66 -3.24 2.17 4.90
C GLY A 66 -3.96 1.11 5.71
N VAL A 67 -3.57 -0.15 5.53
CA VAL A 67 -4.18 -1.29 6.26
C VAL A 67 -4.08 -1.09 7.78
N THR A 68 -2.92 -0.68 8.30
CA THR A 68 -2.73 -0.50 9.75
C THR A 68 -3.38 0.77 10.30
N THR A 69 -3.77 1.70 9.42
CA THR A 69 -4.61 2.84 9.79
C THR A 69 -6.06 2.40 10.00
N TRP A 70 -6.52 1.44 9.19
CA TRP A 70 -7.89 0.93 9.27
C TRP A 70 -8.07 -0.12 10.35
N ILE A 71 -7.08 -1.00 10.52
CA ILE A 71 -7.11 -2.13 11.46
C ILE A 71 -5.85 -2.08 12.31
N PRO A 72 -5.95 -2.21 13.65
CA PRO A 72 -4.76 -2.25 14.49
C PRO A 72 -3.77 -3.31 14.00
N ARG A 73 -2.50 -2.95 13.93
CA ARG A 73 -1.44 -3.83 13.41
C ARG A 73 -1.46 -5.24 13.99
N LYS A 74 -1.68 -5.34 15.30
CA LYS A 74 -1.74 -6.64 15.98
C LYS A 74 -2.87 -7.54 15.49
N ASN A 75 -3.89 -6.96 14.87
CA ASN A 75 -5.06 -7.67 14.37
C ASN A 75 -4.98 -8.05 12.90
N VAL A 76 -3.97 -7.55 12.18
CA VAL A 76 -3.73 -7.93 10.79
C VAL A 76 -3.10 -9.32 10.78
N LYS A 77 -3.75 -10.26 10.09
CA LYS A 77 -3.33 -11.66 10.06
C LYS A 77 -2.67 -12.05 8.74
N LYS A 78 -3.01 -11.36 7.67
CA LYS A 78 -2.48 -11.66 6.34
C LYS A 78 -2.41 -10.37 5.54
N PHE A 79 -1.34 -10.23 4.77
CA PHE A 79 -1.15 -9.13 3.84
C PHE A 79 -0.31 -9.62 2.68
N GLN A 80 -0.86 -9.54 1.47
CA GLN A 80 -0.12 -9.91 0.26
C GLN A 80 -0.50 -8.98 -0.87
N VAL A 81 0.45 -8.70 -1.73
CA VAL A 81 0.29 -7.74 -2.82
C VAL A 81 0.85 -8.27 -4.12
N ARG A 82 0.37 -7.68 -5.22
CA ARG A 82 0.96 -7.81 -6.55
C ARG A 82 1.31 -6.43 -7.06
N PHE A 83 2.54 -6.28 -7.54
CA PHE A 83 2.98 -5.06 -8.20
C PHE A 83 2.44 -5.03 -9.63
N LYS A 84 1.84 -3.91 -10.02
CA LYS A 84 1.20 -3.75 -11.32
C LYS A 84 2.00 -2.84 -12.24
N LYS A 85 2.41 -1.69 -11.75
CA LYS A 85 3.14 -0.68 -12.53
C LYS A 85 4.20 0.01 -11.69
N MET A 86 5.25 0.47 -12.34
CA MET A 86 6.32 1.24 -11.71
C MET A 86 5.81 2.61 -11.28
N THR A 87 6.35 3.11 -10.18
CA THR A 87 6.07 4.45 -9.67
C THR A 87 7.30 5.32 -9.85
N LYS A 88 7.09 6.55 -10.28
CA LYS A 88 8.17 7.51 -10.55
C LYS A 88 8.13 8.68 -9.57
N PRO A 89 9.27 9.33 -9.30
CA PRO A 89 9.26 10.61 -8.59
C PRO A 89 8.30 11.58 -9.27
N GLY A 90 7.58 12.36 -8.46
CA GLY A 90 6.56 13.29 -8.94
C GLY A 90 5.14 12.73 -8.86
N GLU A 91 4.97 11.44 -8.77
CA GLU A 91 3.65 10.85 -8.61
C GLU A 91 3.21 10.87 -7.14
N SER A 92 1.95 11.23 -6.91
CA SER A 92 1.33 11.16 -5.58
C SER A 92 0.55 9.87 -5.47
N ILE A 93 0.72 9.16 -4.36
CA ILE A 93 0.09 7.86 -4.14
C ILE A 93 -1.08 7.98 -3.17
N GLU A 94 -2.15 7.32 -3.52
CA GLU A 94 -3.38 7.22 -2.75
C GLU A 94 -3.63 5.75 -2.44
N ILE A 95 -3.92 5.46 -1.17
CA ILE A 95 -4.22 4.10 -0.71
C ILE A 95 -5.70 4.01 -0.42
N THR A 96 -6.37 3.11 -1.11
CA THR A 96 -7.80 2.84 -0.91
C THR A 96 -8.01 1.42 -0.44
N GLY A 97 -9.10 1.19 0.27
CA GLY A 97 -9.44 -0.13 0.76
C GLY A 97 -10.93 -0.38 0.76
N LYS A 98 -11.30 -1.63 0.61
CA LYS A 98 -12.69 -2.07 0.52
C LYS A 98 -12.85 -3.43 1.17
N VAL A 99 -13.96 -3.65 1.86
CA VAL A 99 -14.30 -4.95 2.44
C VAL A 99 -14.80 -5.87 1.35
N LEU A 100 -14.14 -7.00 1.16
CA LEU A 100 -14.53 -8.01 0.16
C LEU A 100 -15.39 -9.11 0.76
N GLU A 101 -15.10 -9.52 1.99
CA GLU A 101 -15.73 -10.69 2.60
C GLU A 101 -15.71 -10.57 4.13
N LYS A 102 -16.72 -11.11 4.77
CA LYS A 102 -16.78 -11.31 6.22
C LYS A 102 -16.77 -12.81 6.48
N LYS A 103 -15.80 -13.26 7.26
CA LYS A 103 -15.67 -14.67 7.64
C LYS A 103 -16.04 -14.88 9.10
N GLU A 104 -16.14 -16.15 9.50
CA GLU A 104 -16.31 -16.54 10.89
C GLU A 104 -15.14 -16.05 11.76
N ASN A 105 -15.35 -16.01 13.07
CA ASN A 105 -14.35 -15.58 14.06
C ASN A 105 -13.94 -14.11 13.91
N ASN A 106 -14.88 -13.26 13.50
CA ASN A 106 -14.69 -11.82 13.36
C ASN A 106 -13.59 -11.43 12.37
N ILE A 107 -13.32 -12.28 11.38
CA ILE A 107 -12.32 -12.05 10.34
C ILE A 107 -12.97 -11.32 9.17
N ILE A 108 -12.32 -10.27 8.70
CA ILE A 108 -12.66 -9.61 7.44
C ILE A 108 -11.54 -9.81 6.44
N VAL A 109 -11.92 -9.88 5.18
CA VAL A 109 -10.99 -9.86 4.04
C VAL A 109 -11.20 -8.53 3.32
N GLY A 110 -10.14 -7.79 3.13
CA GLY A 110 -10.18 -6.51 2.44
C GLY A 110 -9.26 -6.47 1.23
N GLU A 111 -9.60 -5.60 0.29
CA GLU A 111 -8.75 -5.23 -0.82
C GLU A 111 -8.04 -3.93 -0.49
N VAL A 112 -6.78 -3.82 -0.88
CA VAL A 112 -6.02 -2.58 -0.78
C VAL A 112 -5.43 -2.26 -2.13
N LEU A 113 -5.55 -1.00 -2.57
CA LEU A 113 -4.99 -0.51 -3.81
C LEU A 113 -4.09 0.69 -3.54
N ALA A 114 -2.95 0.74 -4.20
CA ALA A 114 -2.11 1.93 -4.28
C ALA A 114 -2.18 2.46 -5.71
N MET A 115 -2.59 3.70 -5.88
CA MET A 115 -2.75 4.29 -7.20
C MET A 115 -2.25 5.72 -7.22
N ASN A 116 -1.95 6.23 -8.42
CA ASN A 116 -1.57 7.63 -8.59
C ASN A 116 -2.82 8.51 -8.74
N SER A 117 -2.64 9.81 -8.90
CA SER A 117 -3.72 10.78 -9.04
C SER A 117 -4.57 10.60 -10.31
N GLU A 118 -4.06 9.87 -11.29
CA GLU A 118 -4.77 9.56 -12.54
C GLU A 118 -5.54 8.24 -12.46
N GLY A 119 -5.53 7.58 -11.30
CA GLY A 119 -6.21 6.31 -11.10
C GLY A 119 -5.43 5.10 -11.60
N GLU A 120 -4.16 5.27 -11.97
CA GLU A 120 -3.31 4.17 -12.39
C GLU A 120 -2.91 3.33 -11.17
N VAL A 121 -3.29 2.06 -11.17
CA VAL A 121 -2.98 1.14 -10.06
C VAL A 121 -1.53 0.69 -10.14
N LYS A 122 -0.78 1.02 -9.09
CA LYS A 122 0.63 0.62 -8.93
C LYS A 122 0.77 -0.72 -8.25
N LEU A 123 -0.16 -1.02 -7.34
CA LEU A 123 -0.13 -2.21 -6.51
C LEU A 123 -1.56 -2.54 -6.10
N ALA A 124 -1.88 -3.84 -6.11
CA ALA A 124 -3.14 -4.36 -5.61
C ALA A 124 -2.88 -5.48 -4.62
N GLY A 125 -3.60 -5.51 -3.53
CA GLY A 125 -3.39 -6.52 -2.49
C GLY A 125 -4.65 -6.93 -1.77
N ILE A 126 -4.48 -7.96 -0.94
CA ILE A 126 -5.52 -8.50 -0.08
C ILE A 126 -4.97 -8.56 1.34
N PHE A 127 -5.80 -8.23 2.31
CA PHE A 127 -5.46 -8.38 3.71
C PHE A 127 -6.58 -9.07 4.47
N GLU A 128 -6.23 -9.73 5.55
CA GLU A 128 -7.17 -10.29 6.50
C GLU A 128 -6.88 -9.71 7.87
N GLY A 129 -7.93 -9.38 8.58
CA GLY A 129 -7.82 -8.85 9.93
C GLY A 129 -8.96 -9.30 10.83
N VAL A 130 -8.70 -9.29 12.12
CA VAL A 130 -9.70 -9.63 13.13
C VAL A 130 -10.21 -8.34 13.76
N LEU A 131 -11.52 -8.15 13.75
CA LEU A 131 -12.15 -7.00 14.39
C LEU A 131 -12.75 -7.39 15.75
N PRO A 132 -12.78 -6.44 16.69
CA PRO A 132 -13.49 -6.69 17.93
C PRO A 132 -14.99 -6.85 17.68
N SER A 133 -15.64 -7.64 18.51
CA SER A 133 -17.10 -7.79 18.48
C SER A 133 -17.72 -6.90 19.55
N LYS A 134 -18.91 -6.35 19.25
CA LYS A 134 -19.72 -5.64 20.25
C LYS A 134 -20.24 -6.55 21.35
N ASN A 135 -20.23 -7.86 21.08
CA ASN A 135 -20.79 -8.88 21.98
C ASN A 135 -19.74 -9.49 22.92
N ASP A 136 -18.48 -9.04 22.82
CA ASP A 136 -17.38 -9.54 23.67
C ASP A 136 -17.19 -8.68 24.91
#